data_64c19a1e0e8571f9c5700646f60b6fe4
#
_entry.id   64c19a1e0e8571f9c5700646f60b6fe4
#
_cell.length_a   1.000
_cell.length_b   1.000
_cell.length_c   1.000
_cell.angle_alpha   90.00
_cell.angle_beta   90.00
_cell.angle_gamma   90.00
#
_symmetry.space_group_name_H-M   'P 1'
#
loop_
_entity.id
_entity.type
_entity.pdbx_description
1 polymer ?
#
loop_
_entity_poly.entity_id
_entity_poly.type
_entity_poly.pdbx_seq_one_letter_code
_entity_poly.pdbx_strand_id
1 'polypeptide(L)'
;MKQKKDSIIKMKSSEMLYNFLETTQLHKKDFAQMIGVTLSYVYNLIDETIPFSTRSTTLERIATVMDISPEEFVEYKIPQDPILIDETTEFIKEKLKEKKLTTVQFLKSFPRKQRSEIVDILRGARPIPLNWEETSTIAEILDIPKEEIYVHWEARLKQLMQNSGFNFEQNSGLGNAIFSCARNYVEKNN
;
A
#
# COMPACT_ATOMS: atom_id res chain seq x y z
N MET A 1 21.11 -24.38 -36.96
CA MET A 1 20.22 -24.75 -35.85
C MET A 1 19.46 -23.51 -35.40
N LYS A 2 18.17 -23.41 -35.71
CA LYS A 2 17.31 -22.31 -35.23
C LYS A 2 16.87 -22.66 -33.81
N GLN A 3 17.32 -21.88 -32.83
CA GLN A 3 16.78 -21.95 -31.48
C GLN A 3 15.29 -21.54 -31.52
N LYS A 4 14.40 -22.48 -31.19
CA LYS A 4 13.02 -22.20 -30.86
C LYS A 4 13.03 -21.27 -29.64
N LYS A 5 12.65 -20.00 -29.82
CA LYS A 5 12.21 -19.15 -28.72
C LYS A 5 10.93 -19.79 -28.18
N ASP A 6 11.01 -20.44 -27.03
CA ASP A 6 9.84 -20.79 -26.26
C ASP A 6 9.14 -19.48 -25.86
N SER A 7 8.09 -19.15 -26.60
CA SER A 7 7.19 -18.06 -26.20
C SER A 7 6.47 -18.54 -24.92
N ILE A 8 6.91 -18.06 -23.79
CA ILE A 8 6.15 -18.18 -22.53
C ILE A 8 4.79 -17.54 -22.82
N ILE A 9 3.76 -18.35 -22.92
CA ILE A 9 2.38 -17.88 -23.05
C ILE A 9 2.06 -17.20 -21.72
N LYS A 10 2.09 -15.85 -21.69
CA LYS A 10 1.75 -15.08 -20.51
C LYS A 10 0.25 -15.27 -20.25
N MET A 11 -0.12 -15.68 -19.07
CA MET A 11 -1.51 -15.84 -18.63
C MET A 11 -2.27 -14.52 -18.82
N LYS A 12 -3.53 -14.58 -19.22
CA LYS A 12 -4.38 -13.37 -19.36
C LYS A 12 -4.58 -12.72 -17.99
N SER A 13 -4.61 -11.41 -17.93
CA SER A 13 -4.79 -10.66 -16.68
C SER A 13 -6.10 -10.98 -15.97
N SER A 14 -7.19 -11.22 -16.71
CA SER A 14 -8.48 -11.68 -16.17
C SER A 14 -8.38 -13.06 -15.52
N GLU A 15 -7.71 -14.00 -16.16
CA GLU A 15 -7.48 -15.36 -15.65
C GLU A 15 -6.58 -15.32 -14.41
N MET A 16 -5.53 -14.52 -14.42
CA MET A 16 -4.63 -14.34 -13.28
C MET A 16 -5.38 -13.80 -12.06
N LEU A 17 -6.22 -12.79 -12.24
CA LEU A 17 -7.06 -12.24 -11.19
C LEU A 17 -8.11 -13.24 -10.69
N TYR A 18 -8.77 -13.96 -11.61
CA TYR A 18 -9.74 -14.99 -11.25
C TYR A 18 -9.10 -16.07 -10.39
N ASN A 19 -7.96 -16.62 -10.82
CA ASN A 19 -7.23 -17.65 -10.10
C ASN A 19 -6.77 -17.19 -8.71
N PHE A 20 -6.33 -15.93 -8.58
CA PHE A 20 -6.00 -15.35 -7.28
C PHE A 20 -7.20 -15.33 -6.33
N LEU A 21 -8.36 -14.88 -6.79
CA LEU A 21 -9.57 -14.82 -5.97
C LEU A 21 -10.03 -16.20 -5.51
N GLU A 22 -9.99 -17.20 -6.41
CA GLU A 22 -10.35 -18.59 -6.08
C GLU A 22 -9.35 -19.23 -5.11
N THR A 23 -8.04 -19.09 -5.37
CA THR A 23 -7.00 -19.69 -4.54
C THR A 23 -6.98 -19.10 -3.12
N THR A 24 -7.17 -17.79 -2.99
CA THR A 24 -7.19 -17.11 -1.69
C THR A 24 -8.56 -17.17 -1.00
N GLN A 25 -9.58 -17.69 -1.68
CA GLN A 25 -10.98 -17.67 -1.24
C GLN A 25 -11.45 -16.26 -0.83
N LEU A 26 -10.90 -15.23 -1.49
CA LEU A 26 -11.24 -13.85 -1.22
C LEU A 26 -12.55 -13.49 -1.92
N HIS A 27 -13.54 -13.08 -1.14
CA HIS A 27 -14.81 -12.64 -1.72
C HIS A 27 -14.60 -11.42 -2.63
N LYS A 28 -15.17 -11.47 -3.84
CA LYS A 28 -15.11 -10.38 -4.83
C LYS A 28 -15.51 -9.02 -4.25
N LYS A 29 -16.46 -9.00 -3.30
CA LYS A 29 -16.90 -7.79 -2.60
C LYS A 29 -15.78 -7.22 -1.70
N ASP A 30 -15.07 -8.07 -0.96
CA ASP A 30 -13.98 -7.63 -0.10
C ASP A 30 -12.78 -7.17 -0.94
N PHE A 31 -12.48 -7.88 -2.03
CA PHE A 31 -11.47 -7.47 -2.98
C PHE A 31 -11.79 -6.09 -3.61
N ALA A 32 -13.03 -5.89 -4.05
CA ALA A 32 -13.48 -4.59 -4.58
C ALA A 32 -13.24 -3.44 -3.59
N GLN A 33 -13.51 -3.68 -2.31
CA GLN A 33 -13.25 -2.70 -1.24
C GLN A 33 -11.76 -2.44 -1.03
N MET A 34 -10.92 -3.48 -1.09
CA MET A 34 -9.46 -3.36 -0.95
C MET A 34 -8.86 -2.48 -2.05
N ILE A 35 -9.28 -2.67 -3.29
CA ILE A 35 -8.76 -1.90 -4.43
C ILE A 35 -9.53 -0.59 -4.70
N GLY A 36 -10.58 -0.30 -3.91
CA GLY A 36 -11.34 0.95 -4.00
C GLY A 36 -12.22 1.07 -5.24
N VAL A 37 -12.85 -0.04 -5.69
CA VAL A 37 -13.74 -0.07 -6.85
C VAL A 37 -15.10 -0.68 -6.50
N THR A 38 -16.05 -0.64 -7.46
CA THR A 38 -17.35 -1.30 -7.31
C THR A 38 -17.26 -2.80 -7.53
N LEU A 39 -18.18 -3.56 -6.94
CA LEU A 39 -18.26 -5.01 -7.16
C LEU A 39 -18.49 -5.35 -8.64
N SER A 40 -19.35 -4.59 -9.34
CA SER A 40 -19.60 -4.77 -10.77
C SER A 40 -18.32 -4.60 -11.60
N TYR A 41 -17.44 -3.69 -11.20
CA TYR A 41 -16.16 -3.50 -11.86
C TYR A 41 -15.26 -4.73 -11.74
N VAL A 42 -15.25 -5.39 -10.57
CA VAL A 42 -14.50 -6.64 -10.38
C VAL A 42 -15.05 -7.75 -11.25
N TYR A 43 -16.38 -7.88 -11.38
CA TYR A 43 -16.97 -8.85 -12.30
C TYR A 43 -16.54 -8.63 -13.74
N ASN A 44 -16.49 -7.37 -14.21
CA ASN A 44 -16.00 -7.05 -15.54
C ASN A 44 -14.51 -7.38 -15.74
N LEU A 45 -13.68 -7.24 -14.70
CA LEU A 45 -12.25 -7.57 -14.78
C LEU A 45 -11.99 -9.08 -14.89
N ILE A 46 -12.81 -9.92 -14.29
CA ILE A 46 -12.65 -11.38 -14.32
C ILE A 46 -13.42 -12.05 -15.47
N ASP A 47 -14.23 -11.30 -16.20
CA ASP A 47 -14.96 -11.81 -17.36
C ASP A 47 -14.04 -11.85 -18.58
N GLU A 48 -13.70 -13.06 -19.03
CA GLU A 48 -12.80 -13.25 -20.16
C GLU A 48 -13.38 -12.79 -21.51
N THR A 49 -14.69 -12.56 -21.57
CA THR A 49 -15.37 -12.05 -22.77
C THR A 49 -15.24 -10.54 -22.91
N ILE A 50 -14.90 -9.85 -21.83
CA ILE A 50 -14.71 -8.40 -21.77
C ILE A 50 -13.20 -8.10 -21.83
N PRO A 51 -12.73 -7.16 -22.67
CA PRO A 51 -11.34 -6.76 -22.66
C PRO A 51 -10.92 -6.27 -21.28
N PHE A 52 -9.82 -6.83 -20.74
CA PHE A 52 -9.27 -6.38 -19.46
C PHE A 52 -8.75 -4.96 -19.64
N SER A 53 -9.54 -3.99 -19.21
CA SER A 53 -9.24 -2.57 -19.36
C SER A 53 -9.38 -1.85 -18.04
N THR A 54 -8.26 -1.32 -17.57
CA THR A 54 -8.22 -0.54 -16.33
C THR A 54 -7.07 0.46 -16.33
N ARG A 55 -7.12 1.43 -15.43
CA ARG A 55 -6.07 2.44 -15.28
C ARG A 55 -4.85 1.82 -14.58
N SER A 56 -3.65 2.32 -14.89
CA SER A 56 -2.40 1.88 -14.23
C SER A 56 -2.50 1.96 -12.70
N THR A 57 -3.08 3.01 -12.15
CA THR A 57 -3.29 3.15 -10.70
C THR A 57 -4.17 2.06 -10.09
N THR A 58 -5.16 1.55 -10.84
CA THR A 58 -5.99 0.43 -10.39
C THR A 58 -5.21 -0.88 -10.50
N LEU A 59 -4.40 -1.06 -11.56
CA LEU A 59 -3.50 -2.21 -11.69
C LEU A 59 -2.49 -2.28 -10.55
N GLU A 60 -1.90 -1.15 -10.18
CA GLU A 60 -0.99 -1.07 -9.03
C GLU A 60 -1.68 -1.51 -7.73
N ARG A 61 -2.93 -1.09 -7.48
CA ARG A 61 -3.71 -1.55 -6.33
C ARG A 61 -3.99 -3.05 -6.38
N ILE A 62 -4.38 -3.56 -7.54
CA ILE A 62 -4.59 -5.00 -7.77
C ILE A 62 -3.31 -5.77 -7.49
N ALA A 63 -2.19 -5.37 -8.09
CA ALA A 63 -0.88 -5.97 -7.90
C ALA A 63 -0.45 -5.98 -6.43
N THR A 64 -0.64 -4.85 -5.73
CA THR A 64 -0.35 -4.73 -4.28
C THR A 64 -1.16 -5.74 -3.46
N VAL A 65 -2.46 -5.90 -3.73
CA VAL A 65 -3.31 -6.88 -3.00
C VAL A 65 -2.92 -8.31 -3.33
N MET A 66 -2.43 -8.55 -4.55
CA MET A 66 -1.98 -9.88 -5.01
C MET A 66 -0.54 -10.22 -4.61
N ASP A 67 0.19 -9.30 -3.97
CA ASP A 67 1.62 -9.45 -3.64
C ASP A 67 2.50 -9.73 -4.88
N ILE A 68 2.19 -9.12 -6.03
CA ILE A 68 2.93 -9.24 -7.29
C ILE A 68 3.37 -7.88 -7.83
N SER A 69 4.27 -7.89 -8.82
CA SER A 69 4.64 -6.67 -9.52
C SER A 69 3.57 -6.23 -10.52
N PRO A 70 3.26 -4.92 -10.65
CA PRO A 70 2.30 -4.42 -11.65
C PRO A 70 2.68 -4.79 -13.09
N GLU A 71 3.97 -4.95 -13.39
CA GLU A 71 4.49 -5.35 -14.70
C GLU A 71 4.11 -6.78 -15.11
N GLU A 72 3.58 -7.58 -14.19
CA GLU A 72 3.02 -8.89 -14.52
C GLU A 72 1.74 -8.78 -15.33
N PHE A 73 1.02 -7.67 -15.23
CA PHE A 73 -0.13 -7.38 -16.07
C PHE A 73 0.31 -6.88 -17.46
N VAL A 74 -0.24 -7.48 -18.52
CA VAL A 74 0.10 -7.11 -19.90
C VAL A 74 -0.35 -5.68 -20.23
N GLU A 75 -1.41 -5.23 -19.60
CA GLU A 75 -2.04 -3.92 -19.80
C GLU A 75 -1.35 -2.81 -18.99
N TYR A 76 -0.43 -3.14 -18.10
CA TYR A 76 0.25 -2.14 -17.28
C TYR A 76 1.17 -1.26 -18.10
N LYS A 77 1.02 0.02 -17.93
CA LYS A 77 1.91 1.04 -18.50
C LYS A 77 2.56 1.80 -17.35
N ILE A 78 3.89 1.81 -17.34
CA ILE A 78 4.66 2.56 -16.35
C ILE A 78 4.23 4.03 -16.41
N PRO A 79 3.78 4.63 -15.29
CA PRO A 79 3.48 6.06 -15.23
C PRO A 79 4.69 6.91 -15.64
N GLN A 80 4.45 8.06 -16.25
CA GLN A 80 5.54 8.99 -16.58
C GLN A 80 6.23 9.54 -15.33
N ASP A 81 5.45 9.71 -14.24
CA ASP A 81 5.94 10.11 -12.92
C ASP A 81 5.72 8.92 -11.96
N PRO A 82 6.70 8.01 -11.83
CA PRO A 82 6.57 6.86 -10.94
C PRO A 82 6.47 7.32 -9.48
N ILE A 83 5.59 6.65 -8.73
CA ILE A 83 5.49 6.87 -7.28
C ILE A 83 6.80 6.40 -6.65
N LEU A 84 7.48 7.32 -5.95
CA LEU A 84 8.63 6.96 -5.13
C LEU A 84 8.12 6.24 -3.89
N ILE A 85 8.51 4.97 -3.74
CA ILE A 85 8.25 4.19 -2.53
C ILE A 85 9.05 4.83 -1.40
N ASP A 86 8.40 5.27 -0.36
CA ASP A 86 9.06 5.83 0.81
C ASP A 86 9.55 4.74 1.78
N GLU A 87 10.44 5.12 2.69
CA GLU A 87 11.02 4.22 3.69
C GLU A 87 9.94 3.54 4.55
N THR A 88 8.81 4.21 4.79
CA THR A 88 7.69 3.66 5.56
C THR A 88 7.02 2.50 4.84
N THR A 89 6.81 2.65 3.53
CA THR A 89 6.22 1.59 2.70
C THR A 89 7.12 0.36 2.67
N GLU A 90 8.43 0.56 2.50
CA GLU A 90 9.41 -0.53 2.53
C GLU A 90 9.43 -1.21 3.90
N PHE A 91 9.50 -0.44 4.98
CA PHE A 91 9.46 -0.93 6.35
C PHE A 91 8.23 -1.83 6.62
N ILE A 92 7.02 -1.36 6.26
CA ILE A 92 5.80 -2.15 6.45
C ILE A 92 5.86 -3.45 5.65
N LYS A 93 6.31 -3.41 4.39
CA LYS A 93 6.45 -4.61 3.55
C LYS A 93 7.46 -5.62 4.11
N GLU A 94 8.58 -5.14 4.65
CA GLU A 94 9.57 -6.00 5.31
C GLU A 94 8.96 -6.68 6.54
N LYS A 95 8.24 -5.93 7.39
CA LYS A 95 7.55 -6.50 8.56
C LYS A 95 6.49 -7.54 8.18
N LEU A 96 5.72 -7.30 7.12
CA LEU A 96 4.79 -8.30 6.59
C LEU A 96 5.51 -9.58 6.17
N LYS A 97 6.64 -9.44 5.47
CA LYS A 97 7.46 -10.57 5.03
C LYS A 97 8.08 -11.34 6.21
N GLU A 98 8.63 -10.64 7.21
CA GLU A 98 9.16 -11.23 8.44
C GLU A 98 8.11 -12.07 9.16
N LYS A 99 6.88 -11.56 9.26
CA LYS A 99 5.75 -12.23 9.91
C LYS A 99 5.03 -13.24 9.01
N LYS A 100 5.46 -13.40 7.76
CA LYS A 100 4.82 -14.29 6.76
C LYS A 100 3.33 -13.98 6.56
N LEU A 101 2.97 -12.70 6.67
CA LEU A 101 1.61 -12.21 6.44
C LEU A 101 1.48 -11.77 4.98
N THR A 102 0.43 -12.25 4.32
CA THR A 102 0.05 -11.71 3.00
C THR A 102 -0.62 -10.34 3.14
N THR A 103 -0.56 -9.54 2.11
CA THR A 103 -1.28 -8.25 2.07
C THR A 103 -2.77 -8.43 2.35
N VAL A 104 -3.40 -9.49 1.85
CA VAL A 104 -4.82 -9.80 2.11
C VAL A 104 -5.08 -10.03 3.60
N GLN A 105 -4.22 -10.79 4.29
CA GLN A 105 -4.37 -11.05 5.72
C GLN A 105 -4.22 -9.75 6.52
N PHE A 106 -3.23 -8.96 6.20
CA PHE A 106 -3.01 -7.65 6.82
C PHE A 106 -4.20 -6.71 6.63
N LEU A 107 -4.71 -6.57 5.40
CA LEU A 107 -5.86 -5.73 5.10
C LEU A 107 -7.15 -6.18 5.79
N LYS A 108 -7.32 -7.48 6.02
CA LYS A 108 -8.49 -8.00 6.76
C LYS A 108 -8.53 -7.54 8.22
N SER A 109 -7.39 -7.20 8.82
CA SER A 109 -7.31 -6.66 10.19
C SER A 109 -7.81 -5.22 10.31
N PHE A 110 -7.94 -4.50 9.18
CA PHE A 110 -8.48 -3.14 9.18
C PHE A 110 -9.99 -3.11 8.90
N PRO A 111 -10.69 -2.07 9.41
CA PRO A 111 -12.06 -1.79 9.03
C PRO A 111 -12.19 -1.66 7.49
N ARG A 112 -13.30 -2.16 6.93
CA ARG A 112 -13.49 -2.21 5.48
C ARG A 112 -13.27 -0.87 4.78
N LYS A 113 -13.67 0.24 5.43
CA LYS A 113 -13.56 1.60 4.87
C LYS A 113 -12.12 2.08 4.72
N GLN A 114 -11.19 1.56 5.52
CA GLN A 114 -9.79 1.98 5.54
C GLN A 114 -8.92 1.17 4.59
N ARG A 115 -9.36 -0.02 4.14
CA ARG A 115 -8.53 -0.97 3.38
C ARG A 115 -7.92 -0.38 2.12
N SER A 116 -8.69 0.38 1.34
CA SER A 116 -8.16 1.03 0.13
C SER A 116 -7.10 2.09 0.43
N GLU A 117 -7.21 2.77 1.56
CA GLU A 117 -6.20 3.74 2.01
C GLU A 117 -4.92 3.04 2.43
N ILE A 118 -5.02 1.90 3.13
CA ILE A 118 -3.86 1.08 3.49
C ILE A 118 -3.19 0.50 2.23
N VAL A 119 -3.95 0.09 1.21
CA VAL A 119 -3.37 -0.31 -0.09
C VAL A 119 -2.58 0.85 -0.72
N ASP A 120 -3.10 2.09 -0.64
CA ASP A 120 -2.39 3.25 -1.16
C ASP A 120 -1.10 3.56 -0.38
N ILE A 121 -1.04 3.29 0.93
CA ILE A 121 0.19 3.35 1.73
C ILE A 121 1.17 2.25 1.28
N LEU A 122 0.71 1.01 1.15
CA LEU A 122 1.55 -0.13 0.76
C LEU A 122 2.15 0.00 -0.65
N ARG A 123 1.51 0.73 -1.57
CA ARG A 123 2.06 1.01 -2.90
C ARG A 123 2.83 2.35 -2.98
N GLY A 124 3.01 3.05 -1.87
CA GLY A 124 3.72 4.31 -1.79
C GLY A 124 2.96 5.53 -2.34
N ALA A 125 1.69 5.36 -2.75
CA ALA A 125 0.89 6.47 -3.28
C ALA A 125 0.36 7.41 -2.20
N ARG A 126 0.36 6.97 -0.95
CA ARG A 126 -0.08 7.74 0.20
C ARG A 126 0.93 7.54 1.33
N PRO A 127 1.40 8.61 1.96
CA PRO A 127 2.26 8.50 3.13
C PRO A 127 1.48 7.99 4.34
N ILE A 128 2.22 7.54 5.37
CA ILE A 128 1.63 7.18 6.65
C ILE A 128 0.80 8.34 7.21
N PRO A 129 -0.37 8.09 7.85
CA PRO A 129 -1.20 9.15 8.41
C PRO A 129 -0.49 9.91 9.52
N LEU A 130 -0.79 11.21 9.66
CA LEU A 130 -0.37 11.96 10.85
C LEU A 130 -1.22 11.68 12.09
N ASN A 131 -2.42 11.15 11.91
CA ASN A 131 -3.24 10.70 13.01
C ASN A 131 -2.54 9.51 13.69
N TRP A 132 -2.10 9.73 14.94
CA TRP A 132 -1.36 8.72 15.69
C TRP A 132 -2.18 7.46 15.94
N GLU A 133 -3.48 7.59 16.19
CA GLU A 133 -4.37 6.45 16.40
C GLU A 133 -4.37 5.49 15.20
N GLU A 134 -4.47 6.05 13.98
CA GLU A 134 -4.39 5.25 12.75
C GLU A 134 -2.99 4.65 12.54
N THR A 135 -1.94 5.40 12.86
CA THR A 135 -0.55 4.94 12.72
C THR A 135 -0.23 3.84 13.75
N SER A 136 -0.65 4.00 15.01
CA SER A 136 -0.43 3.00 16.05
C SER A 136 -1.18 1.69 15.78
N THR A 137 -2.34 1.76 15.12
CA THR A 137 -3.08 0.58 14.68
C THR A 137 -2.25 -0.29 13.73
N ILE A 138 -1.44 0.32 12.85
CA ILE A 138 -0.53 -0.43 11.97
C ILE A 138 0.50 -1.19 12.82
N ALA A 139 1.09 -0.55 13.83
CA ALA A 139 2.05 -1.19 14.73
C ALA A 139 1.42 -2.35 15.51
N GLU A 140 0.22 -2.16 16.04
CA GLU A 140 -0.54 -3.21 16.76
C GLU A 140 -0.84 -4.43 15.87
N ILE A 141 -1.33 -4.21 14.65
CA ILE A 141 -1.63 -5.29 13.71
C ILE A 141 -0.36 -6.02 13.31
N LEU A 142 0.73 -5.29 13.13
CA LEU A 142 2.04 -5.87 12.82
C LEU A 142 2.74 -6.43 14.05
N ASP A 143 2.18 -6.25 15.26
CA ASP A 143 2.79 -6.66 16.52
C ASP A 143 4.26 -6.24 16.60
N ILE A 144 4.50 -4.97 16.37
CA ILE A 144 5.81 -4.32 16.48
C ILE A 144 5.77 -3.24 17.55
N PRO A 145 6.91 -2.92 18.18
CA PRO A 145 6.98 -1.80 19.13
C PRO A 145 6.52 -0.49 18.47
N LYS A 146 5.71 0.29 19.18
CA LYS A 146 5.23 1.59 18.69
C LYS A 146 6.38 2.53 18.35
N GLU A 147 7.50 2.40 19.02
CA GLU A 147 8.72 3.16 18.81
C GLU A 147 9.32 2.96 17.43
N GLU A 148 9.17 1.77 16.82
CA GLU A 148 9.64 1.51 15.45
C GLU A 148 8.82 2.29 14.43
N ILE A 149 7.49 2.34 14.56
CA ILE A 149 6.63 3.10 13.65
C ILE A 149 6.70 4.61 13.92
N TYR A 150 7.06 4.99 15.14
CA TYR A 150 7.14 6.39 15.57
C TYR A 150 8.15 7.19 14.73
N VAL A 151 9.26 6.58 14.37
CA VAL A 151 10.30 7.21 13.53
C VAL A 151 9.73 7.64 12.18
N HIS A 152 8.91 6.79 11.56
CA HIS A 152 8.26 7.07 10.28
C HIS A 152 7.20 8.18 10.40
N TRP A 153 6.45 8.17 11.50
CA TRP A 153 5.49 9.23 11.80
C TRP A 153 6.16 10.60 11.99
N GLU A 154 7.27 10.65 12.72
CA GLU A 154 8.06 11.88 12.89
C GLU A 154 8.65 12.37 11.55
N ALA A 155 9.19 11.45 10.73
CA ALA A 155 9.69 11.79 9.41
C ALA A 155 8.59 12.42 8.54
N ARG A 156 7.38 11.90 8.61
CA ARG A 156 6.21 12.47 7.94
C ARG A 156 5.85 13.86 8.45
N LEU A 157 5.83 14.06 9.76
CA LEU A 157 5.58 15.37 10.37
C LEU A 157 6.64 16.38 9.91
N LYS A 158 7.92 15.99 9.94
CA LYS A 158 9.04 16.81 9.47
C LYS A 158 8.87 17.24 8.01
N GLN A 159 8.51 16.29 7.14
CA GLN A 159 8.29 16.57 5.72
C GLN A 159 7.17 17.60 5.51
N LEU A 160 6.06 17.49 6.24
CA LEU A 160 4.97 18.45 6.13
C LEU A 160 5.36 19.85 6.62
N MET A 161 6.13 19.93 7.70
CA MET A 161 6.66 21.21 8.19
C MET A 161 7.58 21.86 7.14
N GLN A 162 8.48 21.08 6.53
CA GLN A 162 9.35 21.56 5.45
C GLN A 162 8.55 22.04 4.23
N ASN A 163 7.54 21.27 3.81
CA ASN A 163 6.65 21.65 2.71
C ASN A 163 5.84 22.92 3.01
N SER A 164 5.62 23.21 4.29
CA SER A 164 4.98 24.46 4.76
C SER A 164 5.98 25.61 4.92
N GLY A 165 7.23 25.44 4.50
CA GLY A 165 8.26 26.48 4.53
C GLY A 165 9.06 26.54 5.84
N PHE A 166 8.91 25.56 6.74
CA PHE A 166 9.72 25.52 7.96
C PHE A 166 11.16 25.08 7.65
N ASN A 167 12.12 25.93 8.01
CA ASN A 167 13.54 25.63 7.85
C ASN A 167 14.14 25.11 9.16
N PHE A 168 14.41 23.81 9.23
CA PHE A 168 14.98 23.15 10.41
C PHE A 168 16.41 23.56 10.70
N GLU A 169 17.22 23.91 9.69
CA GLU A 169 18.61 24.36 9.89
C GLU A 169 18.66 25.70 10.64
N GLN A 170 17.76 26.61 10.26
CA GLN A 170 17.66 27.91 10.90
C GLN A 170 16.89 27.91 12.23
N ASN A 171 16.01 26.96 12.43
CA ASN A 171 15.07 26.89 13.55
C ASN A 171 15.14 25.55 14.31
N SER A 172 16.33 24.98 14.46
CA SER A 172 16.52 23.65 15.06
C SER A 172 15.94 23.52 16.47
N GLY A 173 16.10 24.55 17.30
CA GLY A 173 15.55 24.56 18.65
C GLY A 173 14.01 24.51 18.68
N LEU A 174 13.36 25.29 17.79
CA LEU A 174 11.90 25.27 17.67
C LEU A 174 11.41 23.95 17.08
N GLY A 175 12.10 23.40 16.06
CA GLY A 175 11.80 22.09 15.49
C GLY A 175 11.83 20.99 16.55
N ASN A 176 12.88 20.91 17.34
CA ASN A 176 13.01 19.95 18.43
C ASN A 176 11.93 20.14 19.50
N ALA A 177 11.55 21.37 19.84
CA ALA A 177 10.47 21.64 20.79
C ALA A 177 9.12 21.13 20.24
N ILE A 178 8.83 21.33 18.95
CA ILE A 178 7.61 20.84 18.31
C ILE A 178 7.56 19.30 18.37
N PHE A 179 8.66 18.59 18.03
CA PHE A 179 8.72 17.14 18.11
C PHE A 179 8.54 16.65 19.56
N SER A 180 9.20 17.30 20.54
CA SER A 180 9.01 16.93 21.94
C SER A 180 7.55 17.13 22.41
N CYS A 181 6.91 18.22 21.99
CA CYS A 181 5.48 18.42 22.28
C CYS A 181 4.59 17.36 21.61
N ALA A 182 4.87 17.02 20.36
CA ALA A 182 4.13 15.97 19.63
C ALA A 182 4.28 14.60 20.30
N ARG A 183 5.49 14.22 20.74
CA ARG A 183 5.74 12.99 21.52
C ARG A 183 4.94 12.97 22.80
N ASN A 184 5.07 14.02 23.60
CA ASN A 184 4.36 14.12 24.88
C ASN A 184 2.83 14.05 24.70
N TYR A 185 2.30 14.62 23.61
CA TYR A 185 0.89 14.53 23.28
C TYR A 185 0.47 13.10 22.99
N VAL A 186 1.24 12.42 22.17
CA VAL A 186 1.00 11.01 21.79
C VAL A 186 1.07 10.10 23.01
N GLU A 187 2.10 10.25 23.85
CA GLU A 187 2.30 9.42 25.06
C GLU A 187 1.21 9.61 26.12
N LYS A 188 0.64 10.82 26.23
CA LYS A 188 -0.41 11.11 27.22
C LYS A 188 -1.80 10.69 26.81
N ASN A 189 -2.04 10.49 25.52
CA ASN A 189 -3.36 10.16 24.98
C ASN A 189 -3.46 8.70 24.51
N ASN A 190 -2.42 7.90 24.76
CA ASN A 190 -2.38 6.45 24.60
C ASN A 190 -2.14 5.77 25.95
#